data_c5b411ea1a5553a37571979a3aca70df
#
_entry.id   c5b411ea1a5553a37571979a3aca70df
#
_cell.length_a   1.000
_cell.length_b   1.000
_cell.length_c   1.000
_cell.angle_alpha   90.00
_cell.angle_beta   90.00
_cell.angle_gamma   90.00
#
_symmetry.space_group_name_H-M   'P 1'
#
loop_
_entity.id
_entity.type
_entity.pdbx_description
1 polymer ?
#
loop_
_entity_poly.entity_id
_entity_poly.type
_entity_poly.pdbx_seq_one_letter_code
_entity_poly.pdbx_strand_id
1 'polypeptide(L)'
;RALLAEEGYEDNFGGSMHQQTAIQHELEMLEAELEAARLLVYKSAWMMDNKMPNSKEASMGKAKAGRIGNRISLKCVEICSMQGFSEDHLLEKFSRDSKILDIFEGTQQIQQLIVARQVLGKSSSQLK
;
A
#
# COMPACT_ATOMS: atom_id res chain seq x y z
N ARG A 1 3.68 -14.13 -5.88
CA ARG A 1 4.13 -15.44 -5.37
C ARG A 1 3.83 -16.54 -6.38
N ALA A 2 2.59 -16.71 -6.86
CA ALA A 2 2.25 -17.78 -7.80
C ALA A 2 3.16 -17.80 -9.04
N LEU A 3 3.32 -16.67 -9.73
CA LEU A 3 4.20 -16.58 -10.91
C LEU A 3 5.67 -16.89 -10.61
N LEU A 4 6.18 -16.50 -9.44
CA LEU A 4 7.54 -16.82 -9.03
C LEU A 4 7.71 -18.31 -8.73
N ALA A 5 6.69 -18.96 -8.18
CA ALA A 5 6.71 -20.41 -7.95
C ALA A 5 6.68 -21.19 -9.26
N GLU A 6 5.97 -20.73 -10.29
CA GLU A 6 5.97 -21.30 -11.64
C GLU A 6 7.36 -21.24 -12.30
N GLU A 7 8.14 -20.22 -11.97
CA GLU A 7 9.54 -20.09 -12.41
C GLU A 7 10.55 -20.86 -11.51
N GLY A 8 10.07 -21.67 -10.57
CA GLY A 8 10.92 -22.46 -9.68
C GLY A 8 11.48 -21.70 -8.49
N TYR A 9 10.89 -20.55 -8.15
CA TYR A 9 11.27 -19.78 -6.96
C TYR A 9 10.65 -20.44 -5.73
N GLU A 10 11.46 -21.10 -4.91
CA GLU A 10 10.99 -21.66 -3.64
C GLU A 10 10.79 -20.56 -2.60
N ASP A 11 9.60 -20.54 -2.02
CA ASP A 11 9.20 -19.61 -0.98
C ASP A 11 9.64 -20.16 0.40
N ASN A 12 10.81 -19.76 0.85
CA ASN A 12 11.36 -20.16 2.15
C ASN A 12 10.95 -19.18 3.27
N PHE A 13 9.67 -18.81 3.32
CA PHE A 13 9.15 -18.03 4.43
C PHE A 13 9.26 -18.81 5.74
N GLY A 14 10.14 -18.38 6.61
CA GLY A 14 10.43 -19.02 7.90
C GLY A 14 11.87 -19.42 8.10
N GLY A 15 12.71 -19.27 7.07
CA GLY A 15 14.16 -19.37 7.23
C GLY A 15 14.73 -18.21 8.06
N SER A 16 15.94 -18.37 8.60
CA SER A 16 16.60 -17.29 9.30
C SER A 16 16.83 -16.10 8.36
N MET A 17 16.79 -14.87 8.90
CA MET A 17 16.98 -13.62 8.14
C MET A 17 18.29 -13.62 7.30
N HIS A 18 19.29 -14.41 7.69
CA HIS A 18 20.55 -14.57 6.98
C HIS A 18 20.48 -15.52 5.77
N GLN A 19 19.37 -16.22 5.61
CA GLN A 19 19.14 -17.19 4.52
C GLN A 19 18.12 -16.70 3.49
N GLN A 20 17.54 -15.53 3.72
CA GLN A 20 16.57 -14.95 2.80
C GLN A 20 17.26 -14.38 1.57
N THR A 21 16.65 -14.59 0.40
CA THR A 21 17.04 -13.89 -0.82
C THR A 21 16.56 -12.44 -0.78
N ALA A 22 17.16 -11.58 -1.60
CA ALA A 22 16.71 -10.18 -1.73
C ALA A 22 15.24 -10.07 -2.14
N ILE A 23 14.76 -10.98 -3.00
CA ILE A 23 13.36 -11.03 -3.44
C ILE A 23 12.44 -11.43 -2.29
N GLN A 24 12.81 -12.43 -1.50
CA GLN A 24 12.01 -12.84 -0.33
C GLN A 24 11.88 -11.71 0.67
N HIS A 25 12.98 -11.03 0.99
CA HIS A 25 12.95 -9.87 1.87
C HIS A 25 12.04 -8.76 1.33
N GLU A 26 12.14 -8.43 0.04
CA GLU A 26 11.28 -7.40 -0.57
C GLU A 26 9.80 -7.79 -0.51
N LEU A 27 9.45 -9.06 -0.79
CA LEU A 27 8.07 -9.55 -0.71
C LEU A 27 7.51 -9.45 0.72
N GLU A 28 8.30 -9.79 1.74
CA GLU A 28 7.91 -9.67 3.15
C GLU A 28 7.67 -8.21 3.54
N MET A 29 8.54 -7.30 3.09
CA MET A 29 8.37 -5.87 3.35
C MET A 29 7.09 -5.31 2.69
N LEU A 30 6.80 -5.71 1.44
CA LEU A 30 5.59 -5.32 0.75
C LEU A 30 4.33 -5.85 1.45
N GLU A 31 4.37 -7.08 1.95
CA GLU A 31 3.27 -7.69 2.70
C GLU A 31 3.04 -6.97 4.04
N ALA A 32 4.10 -6.67 4.77
CA ALA A 32 4.02 -5.91 6.01
C ALA A 32 3.41 -4.50 5.80
N GLU A 33 3.81 -3.82 4.72
CA GLU A 33 3.24 -2.51 4.37
C GLU A 33 1.76 -2.61 3.96
N LEU A 34 1.37 -3.66 3.25
CA LEU A 34 -0.02 -3.92 2.89
C LEU A 34 -0.87 -4.15 4.13
N GLU A 35 -0.39 -4.96 5.07
CA GLU A 35 -1.09 -5.23 6.32
C GLU A 35 -1.21 -3.97 7.18
N ALA A 36 -0.16 -3.16 7.27
CA ALA A 36 -0.21 -1.88 7.96
C ALA A 36 -1.27 -0.93 7.35
N ALA A 37 -1.38 -0.88 6.03
CA ALA A 37 -2.42 -0.10 5.34
C ALA A 37 -3.82 -0.65 5.65
N ARG A 38 -4.00 -1.97 5.62
CA ARG A 38 -5.26 -2.66 5.94
C ARG A 38 -5.72 -2.37 7.36
N LEU A 39 -4.83 -2.45 8.32
CA LEU A 39 -5.12 -2.15 9.73
C LEU A 39 -5.56 -0.69 9.95
N LEU A 40 -4.96 0.27 9.24
CA LEU A 40 -5.39 1.67 9.29
C LEU A 40 -6.82 1.85 8.75
N VAL A 41 -7.15 1.18 7.66
CA VAL A 41 -8.50 1.22 7.08
C VAL A 41 -9.51 0.58 8.04
N TYR A 42 -9.22 -0.59 8.59
CA TYR A 42 -10.08 -1.26 9.57
C TYR A 42 -10.28 -0.44 10.83
N LYS A 43 -9.22 0.20 11.33
CA LYS A 43 -9.34 1.12 12.47
C LYS A 43 -10.30 2.25 12.18
N SER A 44 -10.18 2.88 11.00
CA SER A 44 -11.08 3.97 10.61
C SER A 44 -12.53 3.51 10.47
N ALA A 45 -12.77 2.33 9.88
CA ALA A 45 -14.10 1.73 9.76
C ALA A 45 -14.71 1.43 11.14
N TRP A 46 -13.94 0.79 12.01
CA TRP A 46 -14.37 0.50 13.38
C TRP A 46 -14.74 1.77 14.16
N MET A 47 -13.94 2.84 14.02
CA MET A 47 -14.26 4.13 14.66
C MET A 47 -15.58 4.70 14.13
N MET A 48 -15.85 4.59 12.82
CA MET A 48 -17.12 5.03 12.22
C MET A 48 -18.30 4.24 12.79
N ASP A 49 -18.20 2.92 12.85
CA ASP A 49 -19.25 2.06 13.39
C ASP A 49 -19.58 2.40 14.86
N ASN A 50 -18.57 2.80 15.62
CA ASN A 50 -18.71 3.24 17.00
C ASN A 50 -19.00 4.74 17.16
N LYS A 51 -19.37 5.45 16.08
CA LYS A 51 -19.69 6.88 16.08
C LYS A 51 -18.59 7.78 16.64
N MET A 52 -17.35 7.37 16.50
CA MET A 52 -16.15 8.12 16.91
C MET A 52 -15.66 9.02 15.75
N PRO A 53 -15.15 10.23 16.03
CA PRO A 53 -14.52 11.05 15.01
C PRO A 53 -13.33 10.32 14.40
N ASN A 54 -13.32 10.12 13.08
CA ASN A 54 -12.31 9.32 12.38
C ASN A 54 -11.64 10.02 11.20
N SER A 55 -11.84 11.32 11.02
CA SER A 55 -11.34 12.06 9.85
C SER A 55 -9.81 11.93 9.67
N LYS A 56 -9.05 11.92 10.76
CA LYS A 56 -7.59 11.73 10.72
C LYS A 56 -7.24 10.31 10.27
N GLU A 57 -7.85 9.31 10.89
CA GLU A 57 -7.60 7.90 10.61
C GLU A 57 -8.04 7.52 9.19
N ALA A 58 -9.17 8.02 8.72
CA ALA A 58 -9.64 7.83 7.35
C ALA A 58 -8.64 8.41 6.33
N SER A 59 -8.15 9.63 6.57
CA SER A 59 -7.15 10.26 5.71
C SER A 59 -5.81 9.53 5.74
N MET A 60 -5.37 9.05 6.91
CA MET A 60 -4.16 8.21 7.03
C MET A 60 -4.31 6.89 6.26
N GLY A 61 -5.45 6.21 6.42
CA GLY A 61 -5.77 4.97 5.73
C GLY A 61 -5.78 5.15 4.22
N LYS A 62 -6.49 6.16 3.71
CA LYS A 62 -6.55 6.46 2.27
C LYS A 62 -5.18 6.81 1.68
N ALA A 63 -4.41 7.67 2.33
CA ALA A 63 -3.07 8.05 1.88
C ALA A 63 -2.11 6.86 1.87
N LYS A 64 -2.12 6.04 2.92
CA LYS A 64 -1.27 4.84 2.99
C LYS A 64 -1.69 3.80 1.97
N ALA A 65 -2.98 3.48 1.87
CA ALA A 65 -3.49 2.44 0.97
C ALA A 65 -3.25 2.77 -0.50
N GLY A 66 -3.51 4.01 -0.94
CA GLY A 66 -3.27 4.44 -2.32
C GLY A 66 -1.79 4.36 -2.70
N ARG A 67 -0.89 4.87 -1.84
CA ARG A 67 0.56 4.81 -2.07
C ARG A 67 1.05 3.37 -2.14
N ILE A 68 0.64 2.55 -1.19
CA ILE A 68 1.11 1.16 -1.09
C ILE A 68 0.57 0.31 -2.23
N GLY A 69 -0.69 0.47 -2.61
CA GLY A 69 -1.26 -0.24 -3.76
C GLY A 69 -0.46 0.02 -5.04
N ASN A 70 -0.11 1.27 -5.31
CA ASN A 70 0.71 1.62 -6.46
C ASN A 70 2.15 1.07 -6.34
N ARG A 71 2.78 1.21 -5.18
CA ARG A 71 4.14 0.70 -4.95
C ARG A 71 4.22 -0.82 -5.10
N ILE A 72 3.29 -1.55 -4.49
CA ILE A 72 3.26 -3.03 -4.54
C ILE A 72 3.08 -3.50 -5.99
N SER A 73 2.11 -2.95 -6.71
CA SER A 73 1.85 -3.37 -8.09
C SER A 73 3.03 -3.13 -9.01
N LEU A 74 3.69 -1.97 -8.94
CA LEU A 74 4.91 -1.67 -9.68
C LEU A 74 6.06 -2.62 -9.30
N LYS A 75 6.23 -2.88 -8.00
CA LYS A 75 7.30 -3.74 -7.52
C LYS A 75 7.07 -5.21 -7.91
N CYS A 76 5.83 -5.66 -7.94
CA CYS A 76 5.49 -6.99 -8.46
C CYS A 76 5.84 -7.13 -9.95
N VAL A 77 5.57 -6.10 -10.77
CA VAL A 77 6.00 -6.11 -12.18
C VAL A 77 7.52 -6.21 -12.28
N GLU A 78 8.26 -5.42 -11.50
CA GLU A 78 9.73 -5.44 -11.48
C GLU A 78 10.27 -6.81 -11.08
N ILE A 79 9.76 -7.42 -10.02
CA ILE A 79 10.22 -8.72 -9.51
C ILE A 79 9.92 -9.85 -10.50
N CYS A 80 8.75 -9.83 -11.15
CA CYS A 80 8.36 -10.84 -12.14
C CYS A 80 8.96 -10.59 -13.53
N SER A 81 9.76 -9.54 -13.72
CA SER A 81 10.51 -9.27 -14.94
C SER A 81 9.64 -9.39 -16.21
N MET A 82 10.04 -10.20 -17.17
CA MET A 82 9.34 -10.38 -18.45
C MET A 82 7.88 -10.81 -18.28
N GLN A 83 7.59 -11.70 -17.35
CA GLN A 83 6.23 -12.13 -17.05
C GLN A 83 5.39 -11.02 -16.42
N GLY A 84 6.02 -10.15 -15.64
CA GLY A 84 5.35 -8.98 -15.05
C GLY A 84 4.82 -7.99 -16.08
N PHE A 85 5.46 -7.91 -17.26
CA PHE A 85 5.05 -7.07 -18.39
C PHE A 85 4.13 -7.77 -19.38
N SER A 86 3.95 -9.09 -19.26
CA SER A 86 3.10 -9.85 -20.18
C SER A 86 1.62 -9.51 -19.97
N GLU A 87 0.89 -9.41 -21.08
CA GLU A 87 -0.57 -9.26 -21.06
C GLU A 87 -1.29 -10.56 -20.63
N ASP A 88 -0.59 -11.69 -20.58
CA ASP A 88 -1.13 -12.96 -20.08
C ASP A 88 -1.42 -12.91 -18.57
N HIS A 89 -0.77 -11.96 -17.87
CA HIS A 89 -0.92 -11.73 -16.45
C HIS A 89 -1.41 -10.29 -16.19
N LEU A 90 -2.20 -10.10 -15.14
CA LEU A 90 -2.79 -8.80 -14.85
C LEU A 90 -1.85 -7.84 -14.08
N LEU A 91 -0.58 -8.19 -13.86
CA LEU A 91 0.34 -7.38 -13.04
C LEU A 91 0.59 -5.99 -13.65
N GLU A 92 0.90 -5.92 -14.95
CA GLU A 92 1.10 -4.65 -15.65
C GLU A 92 -0.17 -3.79 -15.61
N LYS A 93 -1.33 -4.43 -15.80
CA LYS A 93 -2.63 -3.75 -15.71
C LYS A 93 -2.87 -3.20 -14.31
N PHE A 94 -2.62 -3.98 -13.26
CA PHE A 94 -2.77 -3.52 -11.87
C PHE A 94 -1.83 -2.36 -11.54
N SER A 95 -0.63 -2.33 -12.12
CA SER A 95 0.30 -1.20 -11.91
C SER A 95 -0.24 0.10 -12.49
N ARG A 96 -0.91 0.04 -13.65
CA ARG A 96 -1.57 1.21 -14.26
C ARG A 96 -2.84 1.60 -13.51
N ASP A 97 -3.70 0.63 -13.20
CA ASP A 97 -4.98 0.86 -12.54
C ASP A 97 -4.79 1.38 -11.11
N SER A 98 -3.78 0.90 -10.38
CA SER A 98 -3.53 1.33 -9.01
C SER A 98 -3.15 2.80 -8.87
N LYS A 99 -2.67 3.43 -9.95
CA LYS A 99 -2.29 4.85 -9.92
C LYS A 99 -3.45 5.78 -9.60
N ILE A 100 -4.64 5.47 -10.05
CA ILE A 100 -5.83 6.29 -9.77
C ILE A 100 -6.16 6.31 -8.27
N LEU A 101 -5.84 5.24 -7.53
CA LEU A 101 -6.08 5.16 -6.09
C LEU A 101 -5.33 6.24 -5.28
N ASP A 102 -4.24 6.75 -5.82
CA ASP A 102 -3.44 7.81 -5.21
C ASP A 102 -3.99 9.22 -5.51
N ILE A 103 -4.92 9.33 -6.46
CA ILE A 103 -5.40 10.60 -7.02
C ILE A 103 -6.86 10.87 -6.67
N PHE A 104 -7.77 9.92 -6.94
CA PHE A 104 -9.22 10.13 -6.81
C PHE A 104 -9.65 10.20 -5.33
N GLU A 105 -10.84 10.73 -5.08
CA GLU A 105 -11.41 10.91 -3.72
C GLU A 105 -10.47 11.69 -2.77
N GLY A 106 -9.77 12.66 -3.35
CA GLY A 106 -8.77 13.47 -2.67
C GLY A 106 -7.36 12.92 -2.83
N THR A 107 -6.51 13.72 -3.47
CA THR A 107 -5.11 13.36 -3.72
C THR A 107 -4.36 13.07 -2.43
N GLN A 108 -3.26 12.35 -2.54
CA GLN A 108 -2.40 12.05 -1.39
C GLN A 108 -1.98 13.30 -0.63
N GLN A 109 -1.68 14.39 -1.33
CA GLN A 109 -1.29 15.67 -0.73
C GLN A 109 -2.42 16.25 0.14
N ILE A 110 -3.65 16.20 -0.35
CA ILE A 110 -4.82 16.67 0.42
C ILE A 110 -5.04 15.79 1.66
N GLN A 111 -4.91 14.49 1.54
CA GLN A 111 -5.03 13.59 2.69
C GLN A 111 -3.95 13.86 3.74
N GLN A 112 -2.71 14.09 3.31
CA GLN A 112 -1.62 14.47 4.21
C GLN A 112 -1.86 15.82 4.91
N LEU A 113 -2.42 16.81 4.21
CA LEU A 113 -2.80 18.09 4.80
C LEU A 113 -3.91 17.93 5.86
N ILE A 114 -4.90 17.06 5.62
CA ILE A 114 -5.94 16.77 6.63
C ILE A 114 -5.31 16.16 7.88
N VAL A 115 -4.42 15.17 7.71
CA VAL A 115 -3.69 14.56 8.84
C VAL A 115 -2.87 15.61 9.59
N ALA A 116 -2.10 16.43 8.88
CA ALA A 116 -1.27 17.47 9.49
C ALA A 116 -2.10 18.47 10.32
N ARG A 117 -3.24 18.92 9.79
CA ARG A 117 -4.17 19.80 10.54
C ARG A 117 -4.64 19.17 11.83
N GLN A 118 -5.07 17.91 11.77
CA GLN A 118 -5.55 17.19 12.94
C GLN A 118 -4.47 16.99 14.00
N VAL A 119 -3.25 16.67 13.57
CA VAL A 119 -2.10 16.48 14.48
C VAL A 119 -1.67 17.78 15.12
N LEU A 120 -1.66 18.88 14.36
CA LEU A 120 -1.23 20.20 14.83
C LEU A 120 -2.35 21.00 15.54
N GLY A 121 -3.59 20.53 15.49
CA GLY A 121 -4.74 21.26 16.01
C GLY A 121 -5.00 22.60 15.30
N LYS A 122 -4.61 22.70 14.00
CA LYS A 122 -4.70 23.94 13.22
C LYS A 122 -5.78 23.87 12.16
N SER A 123 -6.41 25.02 11.89
CA SER A 123 -7.34 25.18 10.77
C SER A 123 -6.60 25.41 9.44
N SER A 124 -7.33 25.31 8.32
CA SER A 124 -6.77 25.55 6.97
C SER A 124 -6.16 26.94 6.81
N SER A 125 -6.75 27.96 7.45
CA SER A 125 -6.27 29.33 7.38
C SER A 125 -4.98 29.59 8.15
N GLN A 126 -4.64 28.69 9.10
CA GLN A 126 -3.44 28.75 9.93
C GLN A 126 -2.25 27.97 9.38
N LEU A 127 -2.48 27.17 8.33
CA LEU A 127 -1.44 26.44 7.60
C LEU A 127 -1.15 27.17 6.28
N LYS A 128 -0.69 28.40 6.37
CA LYS A 128 -0.19 29.17 5.22
C LYS A 128 1.30 28.94 5.03
#